data_d58d81593996c8532b44dc2b8818a1de
#
_entry.id   d58d81593996c8532b44dc2b8818a1de
#
_cell.length_a   1.000
_cell.length_b   1.000
_cell.length_c   1.000
_cell.angle_alpha   90.00
_cell.angle_beta   90.00
_cell.angle_gamma   90.00
#
_symmetry.space_group_name_H-M   'P 1'
#
loop_
_entity.id
_entity.type
_entity.pdbx_description
1 polymer ?
#
loop_
_entity_poly.entity_id
_entity_poly.type
_entity_poly.pdbx_seq_one_letter_code
_entity_poly.pdbx_strand_id
1 'polypeptide(L)'
;HNLYVGDRTAEKIKILIGSVIDDLENPPEDMSVQGRDLVSGKPKQVMTSYTEISKALDKSIIRIEDAIMEALSQTPPELAADIYNTGIYLAGGGALLRGLDVRLSRKTDLPVYIAEDPLQAVVRGTGITLKNLDIYKPILIK
;
A
#
# COMPACT_ATOMS: atom_id res chain seq x y z
N HIS A 1 -6.03 -11.82 -19.43
CA HIS A 1 -5.77 -13.27 -19.52
C HIS A 1 -7.03 -14.14 -19.43
N ASN A 2 -8.19 -13.58 -19.07
CA ASN A 2 -9.44 -14.33 -18.83
C ASN A 2 -9.26 -15.52 -17.85
N LEU A 3 -8.38 -15.35 -16.87
CA LEU A 3 -8.07 -16.35 -15.86
C LEU A 3 -8.77 -16.01 -14.54
N TYR A 4 -9.59 -16.90 -14.04
CA TYR A 4 -10.16 -16.78 -12.70
C TYR A 4 -9.23 -17.46 -11.68
N VAL A 5 -8.84 -16.68 -10.67
CA VAL A 5 -8.03 -17.16 -9.54
C VAL A 5 -8.78 -16.91 -8.22
N GLY A 6 -8.55 -17.75 -7.22
CA GLY A 6 -9.13 -17.55 -5.90
C GLY A 6 -8.37 -16.47 -5.11
N ASP A 7 -8.99 -15.95 -4.05
CA ASP A 7 -8.47 -14.83 -3.24
C ASP A 7 -7.07 -15.10 -2.67
N ARG A 8 -6.79 -16.33 -2.24
CA ARG A 8 -5.46 -16.73 -1.76
C ARG A 8 -4.39 -16.60 -2.84
N THR A 9 -4.73 -16.96 -4.08
CA THR A 9 -3.81 -16.86 -5.21
C THR A 9 -3.61 -15.40 -5.58
N ALA A 10 -4.66 -14.60 -5.60
CA ALA A 10 -4.59 -13.16 -5.85
C ALA A 10 -3.74 -12.44 -4.80
N GLU A 11 -3.91 -12.79 -3.51
CA GLU A 11 -3.07 -12.25 -2.44
C GLU A 11 -1.60 -12.65 -2.59
N LYS A 12 -1.33 -13.91 -2.96
CA LYS A 12 0.03 -14.39 -3.23
C LYS A 12 0.69 -13.63 -4.38
N ILE A 13 -0.04 -13.40 -5.47
CA ILE A 13 0.43 -12.60 -6.60
C ILE A 13 0.79 -11.18 -6.15
N LYS A 14 -0.12 -10.54 -5.41
CA LYS A 14 0.09 -9.19 -4.87
C LYS A 14 1.36 -9.10 -4.00
N ILE A 15 1.59 -10.08 -3.12
CA ILE A 15 2.77 -10.09 -2.22
C ILE A 15 4.06 -10.33 -3.02
N LEU A 16 4.06 -11.27 -3.96
CA LEU A 16 5.27 -11.69 -4.66
C LEU A 16 5.70 -10.74 -5.77
N ILE A 17 4.74 -10.27 -6.59
CA ILE A 17 5.04 -9.44 -7.76
C ILE A 17 4.23 -8.15 -7.83
N GLY A 18 3.41 -7.85 -6.81
CA GLY A 18 2.61 -6.61 -6.79
C GLY A 18 3.48 -5.36 -6.74
N SER A 19 3.14 -4.40 -7.59
CA SER A 19 3.70 -3.07 -7.64
C SER A 19 2.59 -2.07 -7.96
N VAL A 20 2.81 -0.80 -7.66
CA VAL A 20 1.91 0.30 -8.05
C VAL A 20 2.56 1.28 -9.03
N ILE A 21 3.81 1.00 -9.40
CA ILE A 21 4.56 1.70 -10.44
C ILE A 21 5.09 0.68 -11.45
N ASP A 22 5.40 1.12 -12.64
CA ASP A 22 5.89 0.30 -13.76
C ASP A 22 7.39 0.54 -14.06
N ASP A 23 8.02 1.43 -13.30
CA ASP A 23 9.42 1.86 -13.41
C ASP A 23 10.28 1.43 -12.21
N LEU A 24 10.07 0.22 -11.69
CA LEU A 24 10.89 -0.32 -10.58
C LEU A 24 12.35 -0.48 -11.00
N GLU A 25 13.29 -0.04 -10.15
CA GLU A 25 14.74 -0.25 -10.35
C GLU A 25 15.11 -1.75 -10.31
N ASN A 26 14.48 -2.49 -9.42
CA ASN A 26 14.69 -3.93 -9.26
C ASN A 26 13.34 -4.67 -9.38
N PRO A 27 12.86 -4.90 -10.62
CA PRO A 27 11.60 -5.56 -10.84
C PRO A 27 11.64 -7.03 -10.42
N PRO A 28 10.55 -7.57 -9.84
CA PRO A 28 10.44 -8.99 -9.60
C PRO A 28 10.33 -9.77 -10.91
N GLU A 29 10.76 -11.02 -10.90
CA GLU A 29 10.57 -11.94 -12.03
C GLU A 29 9.07 -12.19 -12.28
N ASP A 30 8.74 -12.48 -13.55
CA ASP A 30 7.39 -12.86 -13.93
C ASP A 30 6.96 -14.13 -13.20
N MET A 31 5.69 -14.17 -12.80
CA MET A 31 5.13 -15.26 -12.02
C MET A 31 4.20 -16.12 -12.87
N SER A 32 4.39 -17.44 -12.79
CA SER A 32 3.44 -18.39 -13.33
C SER A 32 2.23 -18.54 -12.42
N VAL A 33 1.04 -18.27 -12.96
CA VAL A 33 -0.24 -18.32 -12.24
C VAL A 33 -1.15 -19.36 -12.87
N GLN A 34 -1.73 -20.21 -12.03
CA GLN A 34 -2.70 -21.22 -12.44
C GLN A 34 -4.11 -20.83 -11.95
N GLY A 35 -5.09 -21.08 -12.79
CA GLY A 35 -6.48 -20.80 -12.50
C GLY A 35 -7.42 -21.48 -13.48
N ARG A 36 -8.66 -21.05 -13.50
CA ARG A 36 -9.67 -21.51 -14.45
C ARG A 36 -9.86 -20.49 -15.57
N ASP A 37 -9.74 -20.93 -16.80
CA ASP A 37 -10.07 -20.12 -17.98
C ASP A 37 -11.56 -19.78 -17.96
N LEU A 38 -11.89 -18.51 -18.05
CA LEU A 38 -13.29 -18.02 -17.99
C LEU A 38 -14.08 -18.35 -19.28
N VAL A 39 -13.39 -18.63 -20.38
CA VAL A 39 -14.03 -18.95 -21.67
C VAL A 39 -14.31 -20.43 -21.79
N SER A 40 -13.30 -21.25 -21.56
CA SER A 40 -13.39 -22.71 -21.74
C SER A 40 -13.77 -23.48 -20.46
N GLY A 41 -13.69 -22.85 -19.31
CA GLY A 41 -13.90 -23.49 -17.99
C GLY A 41 -12.78 -24.43 -17.54
N LYS A 42 -11.75 -24.63 -18.38
CA LYS A 42 -10.66 -25.59 -18.12
C LYS A 42 -9.55 -24.99 -17.25
N PRO A 43 -8.74 -25.80 -16.57
CA PRO A 43 -7.51 -25.35 -15.96
C PRO A 43 -6.59 -24.70 -17.00
N LYS A 44 -5.99 -23.55 -16.63
CA LYS A 44 -5.10 -22.78 -17.48
C LYS A 44 -3.97 -22.20 -16.63
N GLN A 45 -2.80 -22.08 -17.24
CA GLN A 45 -1.63 -21.43 -16.68
C GLN A 45 -1.23 -20.27 -17.55
N VAL A 46 -0.87 -19.13 -16.92
CA VAL A 46 -0.39 -17.93 -17.62
C VAL A 46 0.82 -17.37 -16.88
N MET A 47 1.72 -16.72 -17.63
CA MET A 47 2.75 -15.86 -17.05
C MET A 47 2.16 -14.47 -16.82
N THR A 48 2.48 -13.88 -15.69
CA THR A 48 2.00 -12.55 -15.29
C THR A 48 3.17 -11.72 -14.78
N SER A 49 3.26 -10.48 -15.24
CA SER A 49 4.30 -9.53 -14.85
C SER A 49 3.82 -8.56 -13.77
N TYR A 50 4.77 -7.93 -13.07
CA TYR A 50 4.46 -6.88 -12.10
C TYR A 50 3.78 -5.66 -12.76
N THR A 51 4.07 -5.36 -14.03
CA THR A 51 3.45 -4.26 -14.77
C THR A 51 1.97 -4.51 -15.07
N GLU A 52 1.58 -5.76 -15.29
CA GLU A 52 0.16 -6.13 -15.43
C GLU A 52 -0.58 -5.99 -14.10
N ILE A 53 0.08 -6.36 -12.99
CA ILE A 53 -0.50 -6.19 -11.65
C ILE A 53 -0.59 -4.72 -11.28
N SER A 54 0.41 -3.90 -11.63
CA SER A 54 0.37 -2.45 -11.42
C SER A 54 -0.85 -1.83 -12.10
N LYS A 55 -1.12 -2.16 -13.36
CA LYS A 55 -2.31 -1.70 -14.09
C LYS A 55 -3.62 -2.18 -13.45
N ALA A 56 -3.64 -3.41 -12.95
CA ALA A 56 -4.83 -3.95 -12.28
C ALA A 56 -5.13 -3.26 -10.94
N LEU A 57 -4.09 -2.85 -10.22
CA LEU A 57 -4.22 -2.15 -8.93
C LEU A 57 -4.49 -0.65 -9.08
N ASP A 58 -4.21 -0.06 -10.23
CA ASP A 58 -4.19 1.38 -10.45
C ASP A 58 -5.47 2.08 -9.97
N LYS A 59 -6.64 1.55 -10.33
CA LYS A 59 -7.93 2.11 -9.88
C LYS A 59 -8.10 2.14 -8.37
N SER A 60 -7.55 1.17 -7.65
CA SER A 60 -7.62 1.10 -6.19
C SER A 60 -6.65 2.09 -5.56
N ILE A 61 -5.48 2.25 -6.16
CA ILE A 61 -4.45 3.18 -5.69
C ILE A 61 -4.88 4.63 -5.91
N ILE A 62 -5.48 4.96 -7.04
CA ILE A 62 -6.05 6.30 -7.29
C ILE A 62 -7.02 6.71 -6.17
N ARG A 63 -7.86 5.79 -5.69
CA ARG A 63 -8.77 6.10 -4.58
C ARG A 63 -8.02 6.42 -3.27
N ILE A 64 -6.89 5.78 -3.04
CA ILE A 64 -6.03 6.07 -1.88
C ILE A 64 -5.38 7.43 -2.06
N GLU A 65 -4.85 7.72 -3.25
CA GLU A 65 -4.27 9.02 -3.60
C GLU A 65 -5.28 10.15 -3.37
N ASP A 66 -6.49 10.00 -3.89
CA ASP A 66 -7.55 11.00 -3.76
C ASP A 66 -7.94 11.23 -2.29
N ALA A 67 -8.06 10.15 -1.50
CA ALA A 67 -8.35 10.27 -0.07
C ALA A 67 -7.24 10.97 0.71
N ILE A 68 -5.97 10.74 0.35
CA ILE A 68 -4.83 11.46 0.95
C ILE A 68 -4.87 12.93 0.58
N MET A 69 -5.10 13.26 -0.69
CA MET A 69 -5.20 14.64 -1.15
C MET A 69 -6.35 15.39 -0.50
N GLU A 70 -7.49 14.73 -0.32
CA GLU A 70 -8.63 15.27 0.41
C GLU A 70 -8.26 15.55 1.87
N ALA A 71 -7.63 14.61 2.56
CA ALA A 71 -7.19 14.78 3.95
C ALA A 71 -6.20 15.94 4.09
N LEU A 72 -5.22 16.05 3.18
CA LEU A 72 -4.27 17.16 3.16
C LEU A 72 -4.97 18.51 2.94
N SER A 73 -5.96 18.57 2.05
CA SER A 73 -6.70 19.81 1.76
C SER A 73 -7.53 20.30 2.94
N GLN A 74 -7.94 19.40 3.83
CA GLN A 74 -8.70 19.71 5.04
C GLN A 74 -7.81 19.95 6.26
N THR A 75 -6.50 19.76 6.13
CA THR A 75 -5.54 19.92 7.23
C THR A 75 -5.31 21.41 7.54
N PRO A 76 -5.38 21.83 8.82
CA PRO A 76 -5.06 23.19 9.23
C PRO A 76 -3.64 23.60 8.81
N PRO A 77 -3.40 24.91 8.48
CA PRO A 77 -2.10 25.36 7.96
C PRO A 77 -0.91 25.04 8.86
N GLU A 78 -1.07 25.11 10.18
CA GLU A 78 -0.02 24.81 11.16
C GLU A 78 0.41 23.34 11.07
N LEU A 79 -0.57 22.42 10.98
CA LEU A 79 -0.29 20.99 10.82
C LEU A 79 0.24 20.64 9.41
N ALA A 80 -0.20 21.38 8.39
CA ALA A 80 0.33 21.21 7.03
C ALA A 80 1.82 21.55 6.97
N ALA A 81 2.26 22.59 7.70
CA ALA A 81 3.68 22.93 7.83
C ALA A 81 4.49 21.81 8.50
N ASP A 82 3.93 21.18 9.54
CA ASP A 82 4.56 20.03 10.21
C ASP A 82 4.66 18.82 9.28
N ILE A 83 3.61 18.51 8.53
CA ILE A 83 3.61 17.42 7.54
C ILE A 83 4.65 17.67 6.45
N TYR A 84 4.83 18.91 6.00
CA TYR A 84 5.86 19.25 5.02
C TYR A 84 7.26 18.89 5.51
N ASN A 85 7.54 19.12 6.78
CA ASN A 85 8.85 18.85 7.39
C ASN A 85 9.05 17.38 7.77
N THR A 86 7.99 16.71 8.26
CA THR A 86 8.08 15.34 8.79
C THR A 86 7.73 14.26 7.77
N GLY A 87 6.94 14.60 6.75
CA GLY A 87 6.46 13.64 5.76
C GLY A 87 5.28 12.78 6.23
N ILE A 88 4.92 11.84 5.39
CA ILE A 88 3.83 10.88 5.59
C ILE A 88 4.43 9.50 5.90
N TYR A 89 3.95 8.83 6.95
CA TYR A 89 4.40 7.49 7.31
C TYR A 89 3.32 6.45 6.96
N LEU A 90 3.73 5.45 6.18
CA LEU A 90 2.87 4.33 5.80
C LEU A 90 3.07 3.17 6.77
N ALA A 91 1.96 2.63 7.29
CA ALA A 91 1.95 1.47 8.17
C ALA A 91 0.94 0.42 7.67
N GLY A 92 1.02 -0.79 8.24
CA GLY A 92 0.19 -1.91 7.82
C GLY A 92 0.73 -2.65 6.59
N GLY A 93 0.07 -3.75 6.22
CA GLY A 93 0.51 -4.61 5.11
C GLY A 93 0.48 -3.93 3.74
N GLY A 94 -0.40 -2.95 3.55
CA GLY A 94 -0.47 -2.15 2.32
C GLY A 94 0.79 -1.34 2.05
N ALA A 95 1.48 -0.90 3.10
CA ALA A 95 2.74 -0.15 3.00
C ALA A 95 3.87 -0.95 2.34
N LEU A 96 3.77 -2.29 2.34
CA LEU A 96 4.76 -3.18 1.72
C LEU A 96 4.55 -3.35 0.20
N LEU A 97 3.52 -2.74 -0.38
CA LEU A 97 3.29 -2.80 -1.81
C LEU A 97 4.35 -1.96 -2.53
N ARG A 98 5.08 -2.61 -3.44
CA ARG A 98 6.26 -2.00 -4.09
C ARG A 98 5.91 -0.69 -4.80
N GLY A 99 6.68 0.35 -4.50
CA GLY A 99 6.56 1.66 -5.11
C GLY A 99 5.40 2.52 -4.61
N LEU A 100 4.69 2.10 -3.55
CA LEU A 100 3.58 2.89 -3.00
C LEU A 100 4.09 4.21 -2.39
N ASP A 101 5.19 4.17 -1.68
CA ASP A 101 5.88 5.34 -1.14
C ASP A 101 6.31 6.31 -2.24
N VAL A 102 6.95 5.80 -3.30
CA VAL A 102 7.37 6.59 -4.45
C VAL A 102 6.17 7.21 -5.15
N ARG A 103 5.13 6.44 -5.40
CA ARG A 103 3.92 6.90 -6.10
C ARG A 103 3.19 7.99 -5.30
N LEU A 104 3.02 7.79 -4.01
CA LEU A 104 2.40 8.78 -3.13
C LEU A 104 3.26 10.04 -2.99
N SER A 105 4.58 9.91 -2.90
CA SER A 105 5.49 11.05 -2.88
C SER A 105 5.40 11.87 -4.17
N ARG A 106 5.35 11.22 -5.34
CA ARG A 106 5.14 11.90 -6.63
C ARG A 106 3.78 12.61 -6.71
N LYS A 107 2.74 12.06 -6.06
CA LYS A 107 1.39 12.63 -6.08
C LYS A 107 1.21 13.81 -5.14
N THR A 108 1.86 13.77 -3.97
CA THR A 108 1.68 14.76 -2.89
C THR A 108 2.76 15.83 -2.85
N ASP A 109 3.88 15.64 -3.55
CA ASP A 109 5.12 16.43 -3.43
C ASP A 109 5.67 16.47 -1.99
N LEU A 110 5.34 15.44 -1.18
CA LEU A 110 5.80 15.29 0.20
C LEU A 110 6.70 14.06 0.34
N PRO A 111 7.61 14.05 1.33
CA PRO A 111 8.33 12.85 1.71
C PRO A 111 7.36 11.78 2.22
N VAL A 112 7.48 10.55 1.70
CA VAL A 112 6.68 9.41 2.14
C VAL A 112 7.61 8.29 2.59
N TYR A 113 7.40 7.77 3.78
CA TYR A 113 8.24 6.77 4.41
C TYR A 113 7.43 5.54 4.78
N ILE A 114 8.04 4.36 4.66
CA ILE A 114 7.49 3.13 5.20
C ILE A 114 7.96 3.02 6.65
N ALA A 115 7.03 2.83 7.58
CA ALA A 115 7.35 2.67 8.99
C ALA A 115 8.25 1.45 9.22
N GLU A 116 9.12 1.53 10.21
CA GLU A 116 9.90 0.36 10.65
C GLU A 116 8.94 -0.73 11.12
N ASP A 117 9.05 -1.93 10.54
CA ASP A 117 8.14 -3.05 10.76
C ASP A 117 6.66 -2.62 10.61
N PRO A 118 6.20 -2.28 9.39
CA PRO A 118 4.92 -1.65 9.18
C PRO A 118 3.72 -2.52 9.60
N LEU A 119 3.90 -3.84 9.64
CA LEU A 119 2.86 -4.77 10.10
C LEU A 119 2.62 -4.68 11.61
N GLN A 120 3.65 -4.34 12.39
CA GLN A 120 3.58 -4.24 13.84
C GLN A 120 3.52 -2.80 14.36
N ALA A 121 3.65 -1.81 13.49
CA ALA A 121 3.74 -0.40 13.88
C ALA A 121 2.57 0.05 14.78
N VAL A 122 1.34 -0.34 14.45
CA VAL A 122 0.14 0.00 15.23
C VAL A 122 0.16 -0.67 16.61
N VAL A 123 0.47 -1.96 16.67
CA VAL A 123 0.55 -2.72 17.94
C VAL A 123 1.65 -2.17 18.83
N ARG A 124 2.81 -1.85 18.23
CA ARG A 124 3.94 -1.24 18.95
C ARG A 124 3.55 0.13 19.53
N GLY A 125 2.91 0.98 18.73
CA GLY A 125 2.42 2.28 19.17
C GLY A 125 1.41 2.17 20.32
N THR A 126 0.46 1.26 20.20
CA THR A 126 -0.51 0.97 21.28
C THR A 126 0.19 0.49 22.54
N GLY A 127 1.19 -0.39 22.42
CA GLY A 127 1.99 -0.87 23.55
C GLY A 127 2.77 0.24 24.25
N ILE A 128 3.36 1.17 23.48
CA ILE A 128 4.05 2.36 24.03
C ILE A 128 3.07 3.26 24.79
N THR A 129 1.90 3.52 24.19
CA THR A 129 0.85 4.33 24.79
C THR A 129 0.37 3.74 26.13
N LEU A 130 0.12 2.41 26.16
CA LEU A 130 -0.30 1.71 27.38
C LEU A 130 0.77 1.74 28.50
N LYS A 131 2.05 1.65 28.13
CA LYS A 131 3.16 1.74 29.11
C LYS A 131 3.33 3.16 29.68
N ASN A 132 2.84 4.18 28.99
CA ASN A 132 3.04 5.60 29.34
C ASN A 132 1.68 6.34 29.39
N LEU A 133 0.68 5.72 30.00
CA LEU A 133 -0.69 6.27 30.06
C LEU A 133 -0.75 7.68 30.63
N ASP A 134 0.07 8.00 31.62
CA ASP A 134 0.09 9.34 32.25
C ASP A 134 0.46 10.44 31.22
N ILE A 135 1.34 10.12 30.26
CA ILE A 135 1.76 11.04 29.21
C ILE A 135 0.69 11.14 28.11
N TYR A 136 0.13 10.01 27.71
CA TYR A 136 -0.77 9.94 26.55
C TYR A 136 -2.26 10.10 26.89
N LYS A 137 -2.63 10.10 28.18
CA LYS A 137 -4.02 10.25 28.63
C LYS A 137 -4.78 11.43 27.99
N PRO A 138 -4.16 12.62 27.79
CA PRO A 138 -4.85 13.76 27.19
C PRO A 138 -5.31 13.56 25.74
N ILE A 139 -4.64 12.66 24.98
CA ILE A 139 -4.94 12.41 23.57
C ILE A 139 -5.79 11.16 23.35
N LEU A 140 -6.11 10.40 24.41
CA LEU A 140 -6.99 9.24 24.31
C LEU A 140 -8.46 9.71 24.17
N ILE A 141 -9.11 9.22 23.14
CA ILE A 141 -10.54 9.44 22.91
C ILE A 141 -11.30 8.66 24.00
N LYS A 142 -12.22 9.33 24.67
CA LYS A 142 -13.12 8.73 25.66
C LYS A 142 -14.33 8.12 24.97
#